data_660f6f77cadbe4676597c95dcc84ccc0
#
_entry.id   660f6f77cadbe4676597c95dcc84ccc0
#
_cell.length_a   1.000
_cell.length_b   1.000
_cell.length_c   1.000
_cell.angle_alpha   90.00
_cell.angle_beta   90.00
_cell.angle_gamma   90.00
#
_symmetry.space_group_name_H-M   'P 1'
#
loop_
_entity.id
_entity.type
_entity.pdbx_description
1 polymer ?
#
loop_
_entity_poly.entity_id
_entity_poly.type
_entity_poly.pdbx_seq_one_letter_code
_entity_poly.pdbx_strand_id
1 'polypeptide(L)'
;LTRLRRALPETPLEAGRTSGWQTRDLVQRIIPAARDLDGVDVELTGEVPQFRALDEDPTITVSVESTGDRDWFGLGVTIRAGQWYVPFADVFRALDAGQKHLMLGDGSYFRLDRPEFLRLRELIGEARQMADPETPLRISRHQAGLWEDLEELAADTEVTRTWRESVEALLRLEEIPAPPLPRDLRARLRPYQEEGYRWLSFLREHGLGGILADDMGLGKTVQTLAMICRAFELHDAAAAEGGARPRFLVVAPTSVAPNWAREIERFAPHLSCAVLTSSSAKAKSSVPERAAGADVVVTSYALLRLDAEEYADLGLSGLVLDEAQFLKNPRTKAHRIARDLPVPFKLVVTGTPMENDLMELWAMFSIVAPGLFPSARDFRDMYAKPISSGEDPQALPRLRRRIRPLMLRRSKELVAADLPEKQEHRVDIALTPEHRRIYETRLQRERQKILGLLQDMDRNRFTIFQSLTMLRRLALSASLVDEAHVGVESAKLTWLTEQLPEIIADGHRALVFSQFTTFLHQIAEALEAVAGQIATAAK
;
A
#
# COMPACT_ATOMS: atom_id res chain seq x y z
N LEU A 1 -35.39 -43.62 -38.88
CA LEU A 1 -34.05 -43.10 -38.60
C LEU A 1 -33.69 -41.91 -39.48
N THR A 2 -33.84 -41.99 -40.82
CA THR A 2 -33.48 -40.91 -41.76
C THR A 2 -34.30 -39.62 -41.54
N ARG A 3 -35.61 -39.71 -41.22
CA ARG A 3 -36.46 -38.55 -40.89
C ARG A 3 -36.06 -37.92 -39.55
N LEU A 4 -35.77 -38.75 -38.56
CA LEU A 4 -35.30 -38.28 -37.24
C LEU A 4 -33.93 -37.54 -37.35
N ARG A 5 -32.99 -38.07 -38.13
CA ARG A 5 -31.70 -37.41 -38.39
C ARG A 5 -31.86 -36.08 -39.14
N ARG A 6 -32.89 -35.98 -40.01
CA ARG A 6 -33.17 -34.72 -40.74
C ARG A 6 -33.85 -33.66 -39.86
N ALA A 7 -34.72 -34.09 -38.94
CA ALA A 7 -35.39 -33.19 -37.99
C ALA A 7 -34.51 -32.79 -36.81
N LEU A 8 -33.58 -33.65 -36.41
CA LEU A 8 -32.69 -33.49 -35.25
C LEU A 8 -31.25 -33.85 -35.61
N PRO A 9 -30.58 -33.06 -36.45
CA PRO A 9 -29.25 -33.40 -37.04
C PRO A 9 -28.13 -33.55 -36.02
N GLU A 10 -28.21 -32.91 -34.87
CA GLU A 10 -27.19 -32.93 -33.82
C GLU A 10 -27.43 -34.00 -32.73
N THR A 11 -28.44 -34.88 -32.91
CA THR A 11 -28.82 -35.85 -31.90
C THR A 11 -28.14 -37.21 -32.16
N PRO A 12 -27.39 -37.75 -31.20
CA PRO A 12 -26.89 -39.10 -31.28
C PRO A 12 -28.09 -40.08 -31.18
N LEU A 13 -28.41 -40.74 -32.31
CA LEU A 13 -29.50 -41.73 -32.42
C LEU A 13 -28.99 -43.17 -32.22
N GLU A 14 -27.96 -43.34 -31.42
CA GLU A 14 -27.38 -44.62 -31.05
C GLU A 14 -27.72 -44.99 -29.63
N ALA A 15 -27.70 -46.31 -29.33
CA ALA A 15 -27.90 -46.75 -27.95
C ALA A 15 -26.77 -46.21 -27.05
N GLY A 16 -27.13 -45.50 -26.00
CA GLY A 16 -26.17 -44.88 -25.10
C GLY A 16 -26.80 -44.49 -23.77
N ARG A 17 -25.94 -44.06 -22.85
CA ARG A 17 -26.36 -43.47 -21.58
C ARG A 17 -26.22 -41.96 -21.66
N THR A 18 -27.23 -41.23 -21.21
CA THR A 18 -27.18 -39.79 -21.07
C THR A 18 -27.24 -39.40 -19.58
N SER A 19 -26.65 -38.27 -19.25
CA SER A 19 -26.69 -37.74 -17.88
C SER A 19 -26.78 -36.21 -17.90
N GLY A 20 -27.30 -35.67 -16.87
CA GLY A 20 -27.39 -34.21 -16.67
C GLY A 20 -28.08 -33.48 -17.83
N TRP A 21 -27.43 -32.53 -18.48
CA TRP A 21 -27.96 -31.70 -19.55
C TRP A 21 -28.36 -32.50 -20.80
N GLN A 22 -27.64 -33.57 -21.09
CA GLN A 22 -27.98 -34.46 -22.22
C GLN A 22 -29.31 -35.15 -21.98
N THR A 23 -29.58 -35.59 -20.76
CA THR A 23 -30.86 -36.22 -20.40
C THR A 23 -32.00 -35.21 -20.45
N ARG A 24 -31.80 -33.99 -19.98
CA ARG A 24 -32.78 -32.90 -20.11
C ARG A 24 -33.12 -32.63 -21.56
N ASP A 25 -32.10 -32.47 -22.41
CA ASP A 25 -32.29 -32.19 -23.82
C ASP A 25 -33.03 -33.34 -24.53
N LEU A 26 -32.73 -34.57 -24.16
CA LEU A 26 -33.43 -35.76 -24.61
C LEU A 26 -34.94 -35.69 -24.21
N VAL A 27 -35.22 -35.43 -22.93
CA VAL A 27 -36.59 -35.45 -22.41
C VAL A 27 -37.43 -34.26 -22.87
N GLN A 28 -36.88 -33.06 -22.86
CA GLN A 28 -37.63 -31.84 -23.12
C GLN A 28 -37.67 -31.40 -24.59
N ARG A 29 -36.72 -31.82 -25.42
CA ARG A 29 -36.61 -31.40 -26.81
C ARG A 29 -36.71 -32.59 -27.79
N ILE A 30 -35.93 -33.62 -27.56
CA ILE A 30 -35.78 -34.71 -28.54
C ILE A 30 -36.99 -35.64 -28.54
N ILE A 31 -37.44 -36.09 -27.37
CA ILE A 31 -38.60 -36.99 -27.25
C ILE A 31 -39.89 -36.31 -27.75
N PRO A 32 -40.24 -35.07 -27.38
CA PRO A 32 -41.41 -34.39 -27.95
C PRO A 32 -41.31 -34.25 -29.47
N ALA A 33 -40.18 -33.77 -30.00
CA ALA A 33 -39.96 -33.62 -31.42
C ALA A 33 -40.01 -34.96 -32.18
N ALA A 34 -39.57 -36.07 -31.56
CA ALA A 34 -39.70 -37.41 -32.15
C ALA A 34 -41.13 -37.90 -32.18
N ARG A 35 -41.96 -37.59 -31.18
CA ARG A 35 -43.40 -37.92 -31.12
C ARG A 35 -44.24 -37.21 -32.18
N ASP A 36 -43.80 -36.00 -32.57
CA ASP A 36 -44.49 -35.19 -33.58
C ASP A 36 -44.17 -35.64 -35.02
N LEU A 37 -43.32 -36.67 -35.21
CA LEU A 37 -42.94 -37.19 -36.52
C LEU A 37 -43.84 -38.36 -36.92
N ASP A 38 -44.55 -38.27 -38.08
CA ASP A 38 -45.35 -39.35 -38.63
C ASP A 38 -44.52 -40.64 -38.80
N GLY A 39 -45.05 -41.74 -38.22
CA GLY A 39 -44.43 -43.07 -38.32
C GLY A 39 -43.27 -43.30 -37.35
N VAL A 40 -43.13 -42.48 -36.33
CA VAL A 40 -42.23 -42.70 -35.21
C VAL A 40 -43.07 -42.96 -33.95
N ASP A 41 -42.88 -44.12 -33.33
CA ASP A 41 -43.42 -44.47 -32.05
C ASP A 41 -42.34 -44.39 -30.98
N VAL A 42 -42.62 -43.66 -29.89
CA VAL A 42 -41.69 -43.43 -28.78
C VAL A 42 -42.23 -44.07 -27.51
N GLU A 43 -41.68 -45.21 -27.16
CA GLU A 43 -42.00 -45.92 -25.92
C GLU A 43 -41.05 -45.48 -24.79
N LEU A 44 -41.63 -45.06 -23.66
CA LEU A 44 -40.88 -44.69 -22.46
C LEU A 44 -41.11 -45.74 -21.39
N THR A 45 -40.01 -46.37 -20.93
CA THR A 45 -40.07 -47.35 -19.83
C THR A 45 -39.35 -46.77 -18.58
N GLY A 46 -40.08 -46.75 -17.43
CA GLY A 46 -39.55 -46.19 -16.19
C GLY A 46 -39.97 -44.73 -15.92
N GLU A 47 -39.46 -44.17 -14.82
CA GLU A 47 -39.72 -42.78 -14.43
C GLU A 47 -38.90 -41.82 -15.29
N VAL A 48 -39.59 -40.85 -15.89
CA VAL A 48 -38.92 -39.78 -16.66
C VAL A 48 -38.50 -38.66 -15.71
N PRO A 49 -37.23 -38.33 -15.69
CA PRO A 49 -36.74 -37.24 -14.86
C PRO A 49 -37.43 -35.90 -15.19
N GLN A 50 -37.85 -35.18 -14.15
CA GLN A 50 -38.42 -33.85 -14.32
C GLN A 50 -37.32 -32.79 -14.22
N PHE A 51 -37.19 -31.97 -15.25
CA PHE A 51 -36.27 -30.86 -15.28
C PHE A 51 -37.02 -29.55 -15.20
N ARG A 52 -36.78 -28.74 -14.16
CA ARG A 52 -37.41 -27.45 -13.95
C ARG A 52 -36.41 -26.38 -13.59
N ALA A 53 -36.58 -25.19 -14.12
CA ALA A 53 -35.88 -24.02 -13.58
C ALA A 53 -36.42 -23.71 -12.19
N LEU A 54 -35.55 -23.31 -11.28
CA LEU A 54 -35.99 -22.80 -9.97
C LEU A 54 -36.62 -21.43 -10.17
N ASP A 55 -37.80 -21.24 -9.53
CA ASP A 55 -38.54 -19.98 -9.57
C ASP A 55 -37.92 -18.92 -8.66
N GLU A 56 -37.27 -19.37 -7.57
CA GLU A 56 -36.59 -18.50 -6.61
C GLU A 56 -35.16 -18.27 -7.01
N ASP A 57 -34.72 -17.03 -6.83
CA ASP A 57 -33.33 -16.66 -7.05
C ASP A 57 -32.42 -17.27 -5.99
N PRO A 58 -31.30 -17.86 -6.39
CA PRO A 58 -30.32 -18.38 -5.44
C PRO A 58 -29.71 -17.26 -4.58
N THR A 59 -29.57 -17.53 -3.28
CA THR A 59 -28.94 -16.61 -2.32
C THR A 59 -27.53 -17.07 -1.95
N ILE A 60 -26.63 -16.11 -1.76
CA ILE A 60 -25.25 -16.34 -1.39
C ILE A 60 -25.12 -16.13 0.13
N THR A 61 -24.54 -17.10 0.83
CA THR A 61 -24.15 -17.00 2.23
C THR A 61 -22.62 -17.07 2.33
N VAL A 62 -22.02 -16.14 3.05
CA VAL A 62 -20.59 -16.11 3.30
C VAL A 62 -20.32 -16.33 4.79
N SER A 63 -19.37 -17.21 5.11
CA SER A 63 -19.01 -17.50 6.50
C SER A 63 -17.51 -17.35 6.73
N VAL A 64 -17.14 -16.93 7.93
CA VAL A 64 -15.75 -16.84 8.39
C VAL A 64 -15.58 -17.62 9.67
N GLU A 65 -14.69 -18.62 9.62
CA GLU A 65 -14.41 -19.52 10.72
C GLU A 65 -12.99 -19.38 11.24
N SER A 66 -12.78 -19.60 12.54
CA SER A 66 -11.44 -19.61 13.13
C SER A 66 -10.68 -20.88 12.70
N THR A 67 -9.46 -20.70 12.21
CA THR A 67 -8.56 -21.81 11.83
C THR A 67 -7.53 -22.15 12.90
N GLY A 68 -7.52 -21.42 14.04
CA GLY A 68 -6.46 -21.50 15.05
C GLY A 68 -5.21 -20.68 14.68
N ASP A 69 -5.13 -20.14 13.48
CA ASP A 69 -4.12 -19.18 13.04
C ASP A 69 -4.54 -17.76 13.46
N ARG A 70 -3.58 -16.93 13.86
CA ARG A 70 -3.85 -15.57 14.34
C ARG A 70 -4.30 -14.63 13.22
N ASP A 71 -3.76 -14.81 12.03
CA ASP A 71 -3.89 -13.86 10.92
C ASP A 71 -4.76 -14.39 9.76
N TRP A 72 -5.14 -15.69 9.81
CA TRP A 72 -5.90 -16.35 8.76
C TRP A 72 -7.15 -17.03 9.29
N PHE A 73 -8.23 -16.90 8.53
CA PHE A 73 -9.54 -17.46 8.82
C PHE A 73 -10.00 -18.34 7.66
N GLY A 74 -10.78 -19.36 7.94
CA GLY A 74 -11.47 -20.15 6.93
C GLY A 74 -12.58 -19.31 6.29
N LEU A 75 -12.62 -19.24 4.97
CA LEU A 75 -13.67 -18.56 4.21
C LEU A 75 -14.59 -19.61 3.60
N GLY A 76 -15.84 -19.67 4.10
CA GLY A 76 -16.90 -20.49 3.55
C GLY A 76 -17.82 -19.67 2.64
N VAL A 77 -18.18 -20.25 1.49
CA VAL A 77 -19.19 -19.66 0.60
C VAL A 77 -20.15 -20.75 0.21
N THR A 78 -21.43 -20.54 0.51
CA THR A 78 -22.51 -21.48 0.24
C THR A 78 -23.61 -20.76 -0.55
N ILE A 79 -24.21 -21.47 -1.51
CA ILE A 79 -25.32 -20.95 -2.31
C ILE A 79 -26.56 -21.75 -1.96
N ARG A 80 -27.60 -21.06 -1.48
CA ARG A 80 -28.90 -21.66 -1.24
C ARG A 80 -29.76 -21.46 -2.48
N ALA A 81 -30.18 -22.56 -3.09
CA ALA A 81 -31.05 -22.61 -4.27
C ALA A 81 -32.28 -23.43 -3.92
N GLY A 82 -33.39 -22.77 -3.54
CA GLY A 82 -34.57 -23.40 -2.97
C GLY A 82 -34.24 -24.13 -1.66
N GLN A 83 -34.44 -25.45 -1.66
CA GLN A 83 -34.11 -26.33 -0.50
C GLN A 83 -32.66 -26.83 -0.50
N TRP A 84 -31.87 -26.52 -1.55
CA TRP A 84 -30.53 -27.06 -1.74
C TRP A 84 -29.47 -26.09 -1.23
N TYR A 85 -28.48 -26.62 -0.55
CA TYR A 85 -27.23 -25.94 -0.21
C TYR A 85 -26.13 -26.42 -1.14
N VAL A 86 -25.68 -25.54 -2.03
CA VAL A 86 -24.68 -25.84 -3.04
C VAL A 86 -23.35 -25.25 -2.60
N PRO A 87 -22.29 -26.06 -2.40
CA PRO A 87 -20.96 -25.56 -2.14
C PRO A 87 -20.49 -24.70 -3.31
N PHE A 88 -19.84 -23.57 -3.00
CA PHE A 88 -19.34 -22.68 -4.05
C PHE A 88 -18.34 -23.36 -4.99
N ALA A 89 -17.61 -24.35 -4.51
CA ALA A 89 -16.68 -25.13 -5.34
C ALA A 89 -17.35 -25.77 -6.57
N ASP A 90 -18.62 -26.18 -6.46
CA ASP A 90 -19.38 -26.77 -7.56
C ASP A 90 -19.83 -25.69 -8.55
N VAL A 91 -20.29 -24.54 -8.02
CA VAL A 91 -20.64 -23.37 -8.82
C VAL A 91 -19.40 -22.81 -9.53
N PHE A 92 -18.28 -22.71 -8.84
CA PHE A 92 -17.02 -22.24 -9.43
C PHE A 92 -16.55 -23.13 -10.59
N ARG A 93 -16.57 -24.46 -10.41
CA ARG A 93 -16.23 -25.41 -11.48
C ARG A 93 -17.15 -25.27 -12.70
N ALA A 94 -18.43 -25.08 -12.48
CA ALA A 94 -19.39 -24.89 -13.55
C ALA A 94 -19.18 -23.56 -14.30
N LEU A 95 -18.90 -22.47 -13.57
CA LEU A 95 -18.57 -21.16 -14.15
C LEU A 95 -17.26 -21.18 -14.95
N ASP A 96 -16.23 -21.86 -14.43
CA ASP A 96 -14.93 -22.00 -15.08
C ASP A 96 -15.04 -22.84 -16.36
N ALA A 97 -15.93 -23.85 -16.36
CA ALA A 97 -16.28 -24.64 -17.54
C ALA A 97 -17.22 -23.90 -18.54
N GLY A 98 -17.51 -22.62 -18.28
CA GLY A 98 -18.38 -21.78 -19.14
C GLY A 98 -19.85 -22.20 -19.16
N GLN A 99 -20.32 -22.95 -18.16
CA GLN A 99 -21.72 -23.36 -18.06
C GLN A 99 -22.59 -22.16 -17.68
N LYS A 100 -23.75 -22.05 -18.36
CA LYS A 100 -24.73 -20.98 -18.06
C LYS A 100 -25.72 -21.35 -16.97
N HIS A 101 -25.81 -22.62 -16.60
CA HIS A 101 -26.74 -23.15 -15.61
C HIS A 101 -26.06 -24.25 -14.78
N LEU A 102 -26.46 -24.39 -13.53
CA LEU A 102 -26.07 -25.51 -12.66
C LEU A 102 -27.30 -26.38 -12.40
N MET A 103 -27.17 -27.68 -12.62
CA MET A 103 -28.21 -28.69 -12.36
C MET A 103 -27.99 -29.28 -10.96
N LEU A 104 -29.10 -29.40 -10.21
CA LEU A 104 -29.15 -30.00 -8.88
C LEU A 104 -29.51 -31.48 -8.95
N GLY A 105 -29.39 -32.19 -7.82
CA GLY A 105 -29.59 -33.62 -7.77
C GLY A 105 -31.01 -34.11 -8.07
N ASP A 106 -32.03 -33.25 -7.92
CA ASP A 106 -33.45 -33.53 -8.24
C ASP A 106 -33.86 -33.15 -9.67
N GLY A 107 -32.90 -32.71 -10.49
CA GLY A 107 -33.15 -32.23 -11.85
C GLY A 107 -33.58 -30.77 -11.94
N SER A 108 -33.76 -30.08 -10.83
CA SER A 108 -33.91 -28.63 -10.86
C SER A 108 -32.61 -27.94 -11.23
N TYR A 109 -32.68 -26.72 -11.77
CA TYR A 109 -31.47 -25.98 -12.18
C TYR A 109 -31.69 -24.48 -12.05
N PHE A 110 -30.59 -23.74 -11.89
CA PHE A 110 -30.57 -22.29 -11.84
C PHE A 110 -29.51 -21.67 -12.75
N ARG A 111 -29.65 -20.38 -13.04
CA ARG A 111 -28.77 -19.65 -13.95
C ARG A 111 -27.49 -19.22 -13.21
N LEU A 112 -26.33 -19.37 -13.90
CA LEU A 112 -25.00 -18.95 -13.44
C LEU A 112 -24.52 -17.66 -14.10
N ASP A 113 -25.18 -17.21 -15.18
CA ASP A 113 -24.82 -15.99 -15.93
C ASP A 113 -25.32 -14.69 -15.26
N ARG A 114 -25.61 -14.75 -13.99
CA ARG A 114 -26.04 -13.58 -13.18
C ARG A 114 -24.83 -12.76 -12.75
N PRO A 115 -24.99 -11.42 -12.66
CA PRO A 115 -23.91 -10.51 -12.25
C PRO A 115 -23.28 -10.90 -10.90
N GLU A 116 -24.10 -11.34 -9.93
CA GLU A 116 -23.67 -11.70 -8.59
C GLU A 116 -22.71 -12.90 -8.59
N PHE A 117 -23.00 -13.94 -9.40
CA PHE A 117 -22.11 -15.10 -9.52
C PHE A 117 -20.83 -14.78 -10.27
N LEU A 118 -20.90 -13.93 -11.29
CA LEU A 118 -19.71 -13.48 -12.02
C LEU A 118 -18.80 -12.66 -11.09
N ARG A 119 -19.38 -11.77 -10.30
CA ARG A 119 -18.65 -10.98 -9.31
C ARG A 119 -18.07 -11.86 -8.21
N LEU A 120 -18.84 -12.81 -7.67
CA LEU A 120 -18.37 -13.77 -6.68
C LEU A 120 -17.17 -14.59 -7.21
N ARG A 121 -17.23 -15.04 -8.48
CA ARG A 121 -16.12 -15.74 -9.11
C ARG A 121 -14.84 -14.91 -9.14
N GLU A 122 -14.95 -13.61 -9.48
CA GLU A 122 -13.81 -12.69 -9.46
C GLU A 122 -13.21 -12.56 -8.06
N LEU A 123 -14.03 -12.32 -7.04
CA LEU A 123 -13.58 -12.17 -5.65
C LEU A 123 -12.94 -13.44 -5.09
N ILE A 124 -13.54 -14.59 -5.35
CA ILE A 124 -12.96 -15.87 -4.94
C ILE A 124 -11.70 -16.19 -5.75
N GLY A 125 -11.66 -15.82 -7.02
CA GLY A 125 -10.45 -15.88 -7.85
C GLY A 125 -9.31 -15.05 -7.26
N GLU A 126 -9.59 -13.83 -6.80
CA GLU A 126 -8.65 -12.97 -6.09
C GLU A 126 -8.19 -13.61 -4.77
N ALA A 127 -9.11 -14.11 -3.95
CA ALA A 127 -8.79 -14.78 -2.69
C ALA A 127 -7.92 -16.03 -2.91
N ARG A 128 -8.18 -16.83 -3.94
CA ARG A 128 -7.40 -18.03 -4.29
C ARG A 128 -6.01 -17.71 -4.83
N GLN A 129 -5.86 -16.67 -5.65
CA GLN A 129 -4.54 -16.24 -6.13
C GLN A 129 -3.64 -15.75 -5.00
N MET A 130 -4.24 -15.32 -3.88
CA MET A 130 -3.54 -14.90 -2.67
C MET A 130 -3.28 -16.06 -1.69
N ALA A 131 -3.75 -17.29 -1.99
CA ALA A 131 -3.59 -18.49 -1.16
C ALA A 131 -2.93 -19.61 -1.94
N ASP A 132 -2.34 -20.57 -1.21
CA ASP A 132 -1.83 -21.80 -1.82
C ASP A 132 -2.99 -22.58 -2.48
N PRO A 133 -2.88 -22.98 -3.77
CA PRO A 133 -3.95 -23.67 -4.50
C PRO A 133 -4.46 -24.96 -3.84
N GLU A 134 -3.63 -25.62 -3.04
CA GLU A 134 -3.97 -26.91 -2.38
C GLU A 134 -4.67 -26.73 -1.03
N THR A 135 -4.73 -25.52 -0.48
CA THR A 135 -5.34 -25.26 0.82
C THR A 135 -6.82 -24.88 0.71
N PRO A 136 -7.65 -25.14 1.74
CA PRO A 136 -8.99 -24.58 1.85
C PRO A 136 -8.99 -23.07 1.67
N LEU A 137 -10.07 -22.54 1.13
CA LEU A 137 -10.19 -21.09 0.94
C LEU A 137 -10.04 -20.36 2.27
N ARG A 138 -9.15 -19.37 2.31
CA ARG A 138 -8.84 -18.59 3.51
C ARG A 138 -8.89 -17.10 3.20
N ILE A 139 -9.22 -16.33 4.22
CA ILE A 139 -9.17 -14.87 4.20
C ILE A 139 -8.26 -14.37 5.32
N SER A 140 -7.40 -13.40 5.02
CA SER A 140 -6.56 -12.76 6.04
C SER A 140 -7.32 -11.63 6.71
N ARG A 141 -7.05 -11.41 8.01
CA ARG A 141 -7.54 -10.24 8.75
C ARG A 141 -7.15 -8.90 8.10
N HIS A 142 -6.13 -8.88 7.28
CA HIS A 142 -5.70 -7.69 6.52
C HIS A 142 -6.55 -7.43 5.27
N GLN A 143 -7.39 -8.39 4.86
CA GLN A 143 -8.23 -8.31 3.65
C GLN A 143 -9.64 -7.75 3.93
N ALA A 144 -9.74 -6.78 4.84
CA ALA A 144 -11.02 -6.15 5.18
C ALA A 144 -11.77 -5.62 3.95
N GLY A 145 -11.10 -4.98 2.99
CA GLY A 145 -11.73 -4.51 1.76
C GLY A 145 -12.19 -5.63 0.82
N LEU A 146 -11.64 -6.85 0.89
CA LEU A 146 -12.17 -8.02 0.19
C LEU A 146 -13.43 -8.53 0.88
N TRP A 147 -13.44 -8.53 2.21
CA TRP A 147 -14.61 -8.88 3.00
C TRP A 147 -15.78 -7.93 2.72
N GLU A 148 -15.55 -6.62 2.67
CA GLU A 148 -16.56 -5.62 2.31
C GLU A 148 -17.27 -5.97 0.98
N ASP A 149 -16.49 -6.31 -0.06
CA ASP A 149 -17.04 -6.73 -1.35
C ASP A 149 -17.84 -8.06 -1.29
N LEU A 150 -17.41 -9.02 -0.44
CA LEU A 150 -18.11 -10.28 -0.24
C LEU A 150 -19.41 -10.09 0.56
N GLU A 151 -19.38 -9.23 1.59
CA GLU A 151 -20.53 -8.87 2.40
C GLU A 151 -21.62 -8.17 1.55
N GLU A 152 -21.24 -7.27 0.64
CA GLU A 152 -22.16 -6.61 -0.29
C GLU A 152 -22.91 -7.60 -1.21
N LEU A 153 -22.29 -8.75 -1.54
CA LEU A 153 -22.91 -9.78 -2.39
C LEU A 153 -23.71 -10.81 -1.62
N ALA A 154 -23.46 -10.97 -0.33
CA ALA A 154 -24.08 -11.98 0.49
C ALA A 154 -25.49 -11.54 0.92
N ALA A 155 -26.44 -12.47 0.85
CA ALA A 155 -27.77 -12.28 1.46
C ALA A 155 -27.71 -12.47 2.98
N ASP A 156 -26.73 -13.24 3.46
CA ASP A 156 -26.50 -13.50 4.88
C ASP A 156 -25.01 -13.75 5.14
N THR A 157 -24.51 -13.33 6.32
CA THR A 157 -23.11 -13.48 6.73
C THR A 157 -23.01 -14.10 8.12
N GLU A 158 -22.17 -15.12 8.23
CA GLU A 158 -21.85 -15.78 9.48
C GLU A 158 -20.38 -15.57 9.82
N VAL A 159 -20.10 -14.80 10.88
CA VAL A 159 -18.71 -14.43 11.24
C VAL A 159 -18.39 -14.75 12.69
N THR A 160 -17.13 -15.11 12.94
CA THR A 160 -16.64 -15.31 14.30
C THR A 160 -16.55 -13.97 15.05
N ARG A 161 -16.63 -14.02 16.38
CA ARG A 161 -16.49 -12.84 17.23
C ARG A 161 -15.18 -12.08 16.97
N THR A 162 -14.07 -12.80 16.85
CA THR A 162 -12.74 -12.22 16.61
C THR A 162 -12.66 -11.48 15.28
N TRP A 163 -13.32 -12.03 14.23
CA TRP A 163 -13.40 -11.36 12.93
C TRP A 163 -14.19 -10.05 13.01
N ARG A 164 -15.36 -10.10 13.65
CA ARG A 164 -16.22 -8.92 13.83
C ARG A 164 -15.52 -7.80 14.59
N GLU A 165 -14.86 -8.13 15.70
CA GLU A 165 -14.16 -7.16 16.53
C GLU A 165 -12.95 -6.50 15.83
N SER A 166 -12.30 -7.18 14.90
CA SER A 166 -11.09 -6.67 14.27
C SER A 166 -11.30 -6.17 12.83
N VAL A 167 -12.04 -6.90 12.00
CA VAL A 167 -12.16 -6.60 10.57
C VAL A 167 -13.38 -5.75 10.27
N GLU A 168 -14.58 -6.16 10.72
CA GLU A 168 -15.79 -5.36 10.53
C GLU A 168 -15.72 -4.03 11.27
N ALA A 169 -15.16 -4.04 12.49
CA ALA A 169 -14.95 -2.83 13.27
C ALA A 169 -13.97 -1.85 12.57
N LEU A 170 -12.96 -2.35 11.87
CA LEU A 170 -12.05 -1.50 11.09
C LEU A 170 -12.78 -0.81 9.91
N LEU A 171 -13.66 -1.52 9.23
CA LEU A 171 -14.45 -0.95 8.13
C LEU A 171 -15.44 0.13 8.59
N ARG A 172 -15.93 0.00 9.84
CA ARG A 172 -16.88 0.92 10.47
C ARG A 172 -16.25 1.79 11.56
N LEU A 173 -14.96 2.10 11.43
CA LEU A 173 -14.21 2.79 12.47
C LEU A 173 -14.81 4.15 12.87
N GLU A 174 -15.46 4.84 11.93
CA GLU A 174 -16.14 6.13 12.19
C GLU A 174 -17.34 5.99 13.13
N GLU A 175 -17.97 4.84 13.19
CA GLU A 175 -19.12 4.52 14.05
C GLU A 175 -18.70 4.17 15.48
N ILE A 176 -17.40 3.80 15.68
CA ILE A 176 -16.86 3.44 16.99
C ILE A 176 -16.47 4.70 17.75
N PRO A 177 -16.80 4.82 19.06
CA PRO A 177 -16.37 5.95 19.86
C PRO A 177 -14.87 6.16 19.82
N ALA A 178 -14.44 7.41 19.57
CA ALA A 178 -13.02 7.73 19.59
C ALA A 178 -12.43 7.47 20.97
N PRO A 179 -11.24 6.83 21.04
CA PRO A 179 -10.56 6.69 22.32
C PRO A 179 -10.20 8.08 22.89
N PRO A 180 -10.26 8.28 24.22
CA PRO A 180 -9.85 9.54 24.80
C PRO A 180 -8.38 9.82 24.46
N LEU A 181 -8.05 11.11 24.32
CA LEU A 181 -6.65 11.52 24.14
C LEU A 181 -5.84 11.16 25.39
N PRO A 182 -4.59 10.73 25.22
CA PRO A 182 -3.71 10.39 26.34
C PRO A 182 -3.50 11.61 27.28
N ARG A 183 -3.60 11.37 28.60
CA ARG A 183 -3.52 12.42 29.63
C ARG A 183 -2.15 13.11 29.66
N ASP A 184 -1.09 12.33 29.43
CA ASP A 184 0.29 12.78 29.51
C ASP A 184 0.84 13.31 28.17
N LEU A 185 0.02 13.33 27.12
CA LEU A 185 0.39 13.93 25.84
C LEU A 185 0.33 15.47 25.94
N ARG A 186 1.47 16.13 25.81
CA ARG A 186 1.60 17.60 25.82
C ARG A 186 1.40 18.20 24.43
N ALA A 187 0.31 17.84 23.75
CA ALA A 187 -0.05 18.37 22.45
C ALA A 187 -1.57 18.52 22.33
N ARG A 188 -2.01 19.57 21.63
CA ARG A 188 -3.38 19.68 21.16
C ARG A 188 -3.43 19.19 19.73
N LEU A 189 -4.12 18.09 19.49
CA LEU A 189 -4.30 17.54 18.16
C LEU A 189 -5.33 18.36 17.39
N ARG A 190 -5.14 18.51 16.09
CA ARG A 190 -6.14 19.03 15.16
C ARG A 190 -7.18 17.93 14.86
N PRO A 191 -8.41 18.25 14.40
CA PRO A 191 -9.45 17.26 14.15
C PRO A 191 -8.95 16.09 13.29
N TYR A 192 -8.27 16.34 12.19
CA TYR A 192 -7.72 15.29 11.34
C TYR A 192 -6.63 14.45 12.04
N GLN A 193 -5.86 15.05 12.97
CA GLN A 193 -4.86 14.32 13.76
C GLN A 193 -5.52 13.41 14.79
N GLU A 194 -6.67 13.82 15.34
CA GLU A 194 -7.48 12.99 16.24
C GLU A 194 -8.07 11.77 15.47
N GLU A 195 -8.50 11.97 14.23
CA GLU A 195 -8.91 10.86 13.36
C GLU A 195 -7.75 9.88 13.11
N GLY A 196 -6.56 10.42 12.80
CA GLY A 196 -5.35 9.59 12.62
C GLY A 196 -4.96 8.86 13.90
N TYR A 197 -5.05 9.50 15.05
CA TYR A 197 -4.83 8.88 16.36
C TYR A 197 -5.84 7.74 16.63
N ARG A 198 -7.14 7.95 16.35
CA ARG A 198 -8.18 6.93 16.46
C ARG A 198 -7.81 5.69 15.62
N TRP A 199 -7.50 5.92 14.35
CA TRP A 199 -7.13 4.87 13.41
C TRP A 199 -5.87 4.10 13.86
N LEU A 200 -4.80 4.81 14.26
CA LEU A 200 -3.57 4.20 14.77
C LEU A 200 -3.80 3.39 16.05
N SER A 201 -4.61 3.92 16.98
CA SER A 201 -4.95 3.25 18.23
C SER A 201 -5.71 1.96 17.97
N PHE A 202 -6.71 2.01 17.08
CA PHE A 202 -7.46 0.83 16.67
C PHE A 202 -6.55 -0.25 16.06
N LEU A 203 -5.72 0.13 15.07
CA LEU A 203 -4.80 -0.82 14.44
C LEU A 203 -3.90 -1.51 15.47
N ARG A 204 -3.32 -0.72 16.38
CA ARG A 204 -2.44 -1.26 17.41
C ARG A 204 -3.19 -2.19 18.39
N GLU A 205 -4.35 -1.80 18.89
CA GLU A 205 -5.13 -2.58 19.85
C GLU A 205 -5.58 -3.92 19.27
N HIS A 206 -5.81 -3.97 17.96
CA HIS A 206 -6.16 -5.21 17.25
C HIS A 206 -4.96 -5.92 16.58
N GLY A 207 -3.73 -5.43 16.77
CA GLY A 207 -2.52 -6.00 16.19
C GLY A 207 -2.49 -5.99 14.66
N LEU A 208 -3.14 -5.00 14.05
CA LEU A 208 -3.10 -4.73 12.62
C LEU A 208 -2.01 -3.69 12.34
N GLY A 209 -1.19 -3.92 11.32
CA GLY A 209 -0.25 -2.90 10.88
C GLY A 209 -0.87 -1.96 9.83
N GLY A 210 -0.20 -0.83 9.58
CA GLY A 210 -0.71 0.15 8.61
C GLY A 210 0.33 1.13 8.09
N ILE A 211 -0.11 1.97 7.14
CA ILE A 211 0.71 3.00 6.50
C ILE A 211 0.08 4.38 6.74
N LEU A 212 0.75 5.22 7.53
CA LEU A 212 0.39 6.62 7.70
C LEU A 212 1.12 7.45 6.65
N ALA A 213 0.40 7.82 5.59
CA ALA A 213 0.92 8.43 4.38
C ALA A 213 0.51 9.88 4.18
N ASP A 214 0.17 10.60 5.26
CA ASP A 214 -0.16 12.03 5.24
C ASP A 214 0.97 12.85 4.63
N ASP A 215 0.65 13.96 4.01
CA ASP A 215 1.64 14.91 3.48
C ASP A 215 2.62 15.36 4.58
N MET A 216 3.82 15.78 4.15
CA MET A 216 4.83 16.30 5.06
C MET A 216 4.29 17.54 5.82
N GLY A 217 4.54 17.60 7.14
CA GLY A 217 4.11 18.71 7.99
C GLY A 217 2.70 18.55 8.57
N LEU A 218 1.96 17.49 8.28
CA LEU A 218 0.65 17.19 8.89
C LEU A 218 0.76 16.56 10.29
N GLY A 219 1.96 16.47 10.86
CA GLY A 219 2.16 16.02 12.25
C GLY A 219 2.02 14.50 12.41
N LYS A 220 2.55 13.71 11.46
CA LYS A 220 2.60 12.25 11.58
C LYS A 220 3.27 11.77 12.87
N THR A 221 4.34 12.43 13.29
CA THR A 221 5.08 12.10 14.52
C THR A 221 4.20 12.28 15.75
N VAL A 222 3.47 13.40 15.89
CA VAL A 222 2.62 13.63 17.07
C VAL A 222 1.44 12.67 17.13
N GLN A 223 0.86 12.28 15.98
CA GLN A 223 -0.19 11.25 15.90
C GLN A 223 0.35 9.88 16.37
N THR A 224 1.56 9.53 15.94
CA THR A 224 2.24 8.31 16.36
C THR A 224 2.58 8.32 17.85
N LEU A 225 3.07 9.46 18.37
CA LEU A 225 3.33 9.62 19.80
C LEU A 225 2.07 9.52 20.64
N ALA A 226 0.95 10.08 20.18
CA ALA A 226 -0.34 9.95 20.87
C ALA A 226 -0.76 8.47 20.99
N MET A 227 -0.61 7.68 19.93
CA MET A 227 -0.86 6.22 19.96
C MET A 227 0.11 5.50 20.90
N ILE A 228 1.39 5.87 20.93
CA ILE A 228 2.38 5.30 21.86
C ILE A 228 1.98 5.62 23.30
N CYS A 229 1.67 6.89 23.64
CA CYS A 229 1.22 7.28 24.97
C CYS A 229 0.01 6.48 25.45
N ARG A 230 -1.00 6.29 24.56
CA ARG A 230 -2.16 5.45 24.87
C ARG A 230 -1.76 4.01 25.17
N ALA A 231 -0.75 3.48 24.47
CA ALA A 231 -0.26 2.13 24.74
C ALA A 231 0.25 1.97 26.18
N PHE A 232 0.92 2.99 26.71
CA PHE A 232 1.40 3.01 28.10
C PHE A 232 0.25 3.23 29.10
N GLU A 233 -0.69 4.13 28.81
CA GLU A 233 -1.88 4.30 29.66
C GLU A 233 -2.70 3.01 29.80
N LEU A 234 -2.91 2.30 28.71
CA LEU A 234 -3.62 1.00 28.73
C LEU A 234 -2.86 -0.06 29.53
N HIS A 235 -1.53 -0.09 29.40
CA HIS A 235 -0.68 -0.98 30.21
C HIS A 235 -0.78 -0.64 31.70
N ASP A 236 -0.65 0.65 32.06
CA ASP A 236 -0.68 1.09 33.44
C ASP A 236 -2.07 0.86 34.08
N ALA A 237 -3.15 0.99 33.30
CA ALA A 237 -4.50 0.66 33.75
C ALA A 237 -4.70 -0.84 33.97
N ALA A 238 -4.00 -1.70 33.20
CA ALA A 238 -4.01 -3.15 33.32
C ALA A 238 -2.89 -3.71 34.22
N ALA A 239 -2.18 -2.87 34.96
CA ALA A 239 -0.99 -3.23 35.76
C ALA A 239 -1.27 -4.36 36.81
N ALA A 240 -2.53 -4.56 37.20
CA ALA A 240 -2.94 -5.69 38.03
C ALA A 240 -2.80 -7.07 37.36
N GLU A 241 -2.71 -7.12 36.02
CA GLU A 241 -2.62 -8.35 35.22
C GLU A 241 -1.17 -8.80 34.94
N GLY A 242 -0.16 -7.99 35.34
CA GLY A 242 1.26 -8.41 35.34
C GLY A 242 1.93 -8.47 33.95
N GLY A 243 1.42 -7.75 32.97
CA GLY A 243 2.02 -7.68 31.61
C GLY A 243 3.37 -6.97 31.57
N ALA A 244 4.21 -7.31 30.60
CA ALA A 244 5.46 -6.58 30.35
C ALA A 244 5.20 -5.16 29.85
N ARG A 245 5.95 -4.18 30.37
CA ARG A 245 5.86 -2.78 29.94
C ARG A 245 6.11 -2.65 28.43
N PRO A 246 5.27 -1.94 27.67
CA PRO A 246 5.45 -1.77 26.25
C PRO A 246 6.81 -1.15 25.91
N ARG A 247 7.39 -1.58 24.78
CA ARG A 247 8.59 -0.95 24.21
C ARG A 247 8.41 -0.76 22.71
N PHE A 248 8.72 0.43 22.22
CA PHE A 248 8.63 0.76 20.82
C PHE A 248 10.00 0.98 20.19
N LEU A 249 10.20 0.45 18.99
CA LEU A 249 11.35 0.74 18.15
C LEU A 249 10.94 1.70 17.04
N VAL A 250 11.61 2.85 16.95
CA VAL A 250 11.48 3.79 15.85
C VAL A 250 12.74 3.71 14.99
N VAL A 251 12.57 3.41 13.71
CA VAL A 251 13.64 3.38 12.72
C VAL A 251 13.43 4.54 11.76
N ALA A 252 14.39 5.47 11.73
CA ALA A 252 14.33 6.68 10.92
C ALA A 252 15.66 6.91 10.18
N PRO A 253 15.72 7.78 9.15
CA PRO A 253 16.98 8.25 8.60
C PRO A 253 17.88 8.85 9.68
N THR A 254 19.19 8.70 9.53
CA THR A 254 20.15 9.18 10.53
C THR A 254 19.99 10.68 10.86
N SER A 255 19.60 11.49 9.87
CA SER A 255 19.32 12.91 10.04
C SER A 255 18.03 13.21 10.80
N VAL A 256 17.07 12.28 10.80
CA VAL A 256 15.73 12.44 11.40
C VAL A 256 15.69 11.85 12.82
N ALA A 257 16.48 10.83 13.11
CA ALA A 257 16.50 10.15 14.41
C ALA A 257 16.63 11.12 15.63
N PRO A 258 17.50 12.15 15.62
CA PRO A 258 17.56 13.12 16.72
C PRO A 258 16.29 13.96 16.88
N ASN A 259 15.54 14.15 15.81
CA ASN A 259 14.27 14.89 15.85
C ASN A 259 13.19 14.13 16.64
N TRP A 260 13.14 12.80 16.50
CA TRP A 260 12.25 11.97 17.29
C TRP A 260 12.48 12.15 18.81
N ALA A 261 13.72 12.16 19.25
CA ALA A 261 14.03 12.39 20.67
C ALA A 261 13.53 13.76 21.15
N ARG A 262 13.74 14.83 20.37
CA ARG A 262 13.26 16.18 20.70
C ARG A 262 11.73 16.25 20.72
N GLU A 263 11.06 15.56 19.81
CA GLU A 263 9.59 15.53 19.80
C GLU A 263 9.02 14.69 20.95
N ILE A 264 9.68 13.59 21.35
CA ILE A 264 9.32 12.83 22.56
C ILE A 264 9.49 13.70 23.80
N GLU A 265 10.62 14.35 23.98
CA GLU A 265 10.86 15.27 25.09
C GLU A 265 9.82 16.40 25.16
N ARG A 266 9.41 16.92 24.00
CA ARG A 266 8.43 18.01 23.90
C ARG A 266 7.00 17.56 24.17
N PHE A 267 6.56 16.45 23.57
CA PHE A 267 5.15 16.05 23.53
C PHE A 267 4.81 14.89 24.47
N ALA A 268 5.79 14.06 24.82
CA ALA A 268 5.61 12.89 25.68
C ALA A 268 6.76 12.73 26.68
N PRO A 269 7.06 13.76 27.52
CA PRO A 269 8.25 13.79 28.40
C PRO A 269 8.24 12.72 29.50
N HIS A 270 7.12 12.04 29.73
CA HIS A 270 7.00 10.91 30.66
C HIS A 270 7.58 9.61 30.07
N LEU A 271 7.82 9.55 28.75
CA LEU A 271 8.42 8.40 28.09
C LEU A 271 9.95 8.53 28.07
N SER A 272 10.63 7.47 28.51
CA SER A 272 12.09 7.38 28.41
C SER A 272 12.50 7.04 26.98
N CYS A 273 13.47 7.79 26.43
CA CYS A 273 13.94 7.62 25.04
C CYS A 273 15.44 7.32 24.99
N ALA A 274 15.81 6.26 24.25
CA ALA A 274 17.20 5.97 23.93
C ALA A 274 17.46 6.14 22.42
N VAL A 275 18.41 7.00 22.05
CA VAL A 275 18.83 7.19 20.65
C VAL A 275 20.13 6.44 20.39
N LEU A 276 20.10 5.44 19.54
CA LEU A 276 21.27 4.64 19.17
C LEU A 276 21.93 5.26 17.93
N THR A 277 23.14 5.78 18.09
CA THR A 277 23.87 6.49 17.03
C THR A 277 25.07 5.71 16.48
N SER A 278 25.37 4.55 17.05
CA SER A 278 26.48 3.67 16.62
C SER A 278 26.09 2.21 16.74
N SER A 279 26.74 1.33 15.97
CA SER A 279 26.54 -0.12 16.07
C SER A 279 27.10 -0.68 17.39
N SER A 280 26.66 -1.86 17.80
CA SER A 280 27.12 -2.57 19.00
C SER A 280 28.63 -2.81 18.96
N ALA A 281 29.19 -3.17 17.81
CA ALA A 281 30.62 -3.34 17.62
C ALA A 281 31.40 -2.05 17.89
N LYS A 282 30.91 -0.89 17.45
CA LYS A 282 31.57 0.42 17.67
C LYS A 282 31.36 0.91 19.10
N ALA A 283 30.19 0.69 19.68
CA ALA A 283 29.86 1.12 21.05
C ALA A 283 30.50 0.22 22.11
N LYS A 284 30.90 -1.00 21.75
CA LYS A 284 31.36 -2.05 22.68
C LYS A 284 30.32 -2.40 23.77
N SER A 285 29.05 -2.27 23.41
CA SER A 285 27.89 -2.53 24.27
C SER A 285 26.72 -2.94 23.40
N SER A 286 25.95 -3.93 23.81
CA SER A 286 24.84 -4.48 23.07
C SER A 286 23.65 -3.51 22.95
N VAL A 287 22.77 -3.74 21.97
CA VAL A 287 21.53 -2.95 21.83
C VAL A 287 20.65 -3.07 23.10
N PRO A 288 20.40 -4.27 23.68
CA PRO A 288 19.65 -4.39 24.93
C PRO A 288 20.23 -3.61 26.09
N GLU A 289 21.56 -3.60 26.26
CA GLU A 289 22.22 -2.83 27.32
C GLU A 289 22.01 -1.32 27.16
N ARG A 290 22.16 -0.80 25.92
CA ARG A 290 21.99 0.63 25.62
C ARG A 290 20.53 1.08 25.64
N ALA A 291 19.60 0.14 25.41
CA ALA A 291 18.15 0.36 25.44
C ALA A 291 17.53 0.03 26.82
N ALA A 292 18.36 -0.31 27.82
CA ALA A 292 17.87 -0.67 29.15
C ALA A 292 17.05 0.48 29.76
N GLY A 293 15.83 0.19 30.19
CA GLY A 293 14.92 1.18 30.80
C GLY A 293 14.28 2.16 29.81
N ALA A 294 14.56 2.05 28.50
CA ALA A 294 13.93 2.93 27.53
C ALA A 294 12.55 2.39 27.10
N ASP A 295 11.57 3.26 27.06
CA ASP A 295 10.22 3.03 26.56
C ASP A 295 10.20 3.10 25.01
N VAL A 296 10.96 4.04 24.46
CA VAL A 296 11.11 4.24 23.02
C VAL A 296 12.60 4.19 22.65
N VAL A 297 12.95 3.29 21.77
CA VAL A 297 14.29 3.15 21.20
C VAL A 297 14.29 3.73 19.80
N VAL A 298 15.13 4.72 19.52
CA VAL A 298 15.26 5.35 18.20
C VAL A 298 16.56 4.93 17.56
N THR A 299 16.53 4.46 16.32
CA THR A 299 17.71 4.02 15.57
C THR A 299 17.62 4.37 14.09
N SER A 300 18.68 4.09 13.34
CA SER A 300 18.70 4.30 11.90
C SER A 300 18.56 2.98 11.12
N TYR A 301 18.12 3.05 9.84
CA TYR A 301 18.05 1.89 8.94
C TYR A 301 19.41 1.19 8.77
N ALA A 302 20.51 1.96 8.82
CA ALA A 302 21.86 1.41 8.75
C ALA A 302 22.20 0.56 10.00
N LEU A 303 21.86 1.06 11.19
CA LEU A 303 22.12 0.35 12.45
C LEU A 303 21.18 -0.84 12.62
N LEU A 304 19.90 -0.71 12.25
CA LEU A 304 18.97 -1.85 12.21
C LEU A 304 19.54 -3.02 11.38
N ARG A 305 20.20 -2.71 10.27
CA ARG A 305 20.83 -3.72 9.41
C ARG A 305 22.08 -4.36 10.01
N LEU A 306 22.83 -3.61 10.80
CA LEU A 306 24.08 -4.08 11.41
C LEU A 306 23.83 -4.98 12.62
N ASP A 307 22.90 -4.59 13.48
CA ASP A 307 22.66 -5.19 14.80
C ASP A 307 21.27 -5.91 14.85
N ALA A 308 20.83 -6.51 13.73
CA ALA A 308 19.46 -6.99 13.53
C ALA A 308 18.98 -7.99 14.58
N GLU A 309 19.83 -8.94 14.98
CA GLU A 309 19.51 -9.99 15.95
C GLU A 309 19.28 -9.38 17.34
N GLU A 310 20.06 -8.39 17.72
CA GLU A 310 19.96 -7.73 19.03
C GLU A 310 18.66 -6.90 19.16
N TYR A 311 18.11 -6.38 18.06
CA TYR A 311 16.79 -5.72 18.09
C TYR A 311 15.63 -6.69 18.31
N ALA A 312 15.76 -7.94 17.85
CA ALA A 312 14.75 -8.97 18.07
C ALA A 312 14.60 -9.33 19.56
N ASP A 313 15.69 -9.23 20.33
CA ASP A 313 15.74 -9.56 21.75
C ASP A 313 15.16 -8.47 22.67
N LEU A 314 14.76 -7.33 22.13
CA LEU A 314 14.25 -6.20 22.91
C LEU A 314 12.84 -6.40 23.49
N GLY A 315 12.10 -7.44 23.07
CA GLY A 315 10.71 -7.64 23.49
C GLY A 315 9.79 -6.50 23.02
N LEU A 316 9.86 -6.14 21.77
CA LEU A 316 9.18 -4.98 21.19
C LEU A 316 7.66 -5.18 21.09
N SER A 317 6.90 -4.19 21.52
CA SER A 317 5.43 -4.10 21.35
C SER A 317 5.01 -3.41 20.06
N GLY A 318 5.90 -2.61 19.46
CA GLY A 318 5.63 -1.91 18.21
C GLY A 318 6.91 -1.49 17.48
N LEU A 319 6.83 -1.49 16.15
CA LEU A 319 7.86 -1.01 15.22
C LEU A 319 7.30 0.13 14.39
N VAL A 320 7.94 1.27 14.44
CA VAL A 320 7.63 2.45 13.60
C VAL A 320 8.75 2.67 12.62
N LEU A 321 8.45 2.68 11.33
CA LEU A 321 9.37 2.85 10.23
C LEU A 321 9.12 4.21 9.58
N ASP A 322 9.91 5.20 9.97
CA ASP A 322 9.77 6.58 9.50
C ASP A 322 10.57 6.82 8.22
N GLU A 323 10.03 7.66 7.33
CA GLU A 323 10.58 7.91 5.99
C GLU A 323 10.89 6.59 5.26
N ALA A 324 9.86 5.75 5.16
CA ALA A 324 9.99 4.35 4.70
C ALA A 324 10.36 4.18 3.23
N GLN A 325 10.64 5.26 2.48
CA GLN A 325 11.22 5.16 1.14
C GLN A 325 12.53 4.35 1.11
N PHE A 326 13.23 4.21 2.23
CA PHE A 326 14.40 3.33 2.36
C PHE A 326 14.06 1.83 2.27
N LEU A 327 12.79 1.46 2.41
CA LEU A 327 12.30 0.08 2.40
C LEU A 327 11.54 -0.29 1.11
N LYS A 328 11.45 0.61 0.14
CA LYS A 328 10.71 0.41 -1.13
C LYS A 328 11.25 -0.75 -1.98
N ASN A 329 12.51 -1.15 -1.80
CA ASN A 329 13.08 -2.29 -2.49
C ASN A 329 13.06 -3.56 -1.59
N PRO A 330 12.20 -4.56 -1.91
CA PRO A 330 12.04 -5.77 -1.09
C PRO A 330 13.29 -6.68 -1.07
N ARG A 331 14.24 -6.47 -1.97
CA ARG A 331 15.50 -7.24 -2.03
C ARG A 331 16.55 -6.76 -1.02
N THR A 332 16.35 -5.61 -0.40
CA THR A 332 17.31 -5.06 0.56
C THR A 332 17.31 -5.81 1.88
N LYS A 333 18.48 -5.86 2.55
CA LYS A 333 18.60 -6.47 3.88
C LYS A 333 17.71 -5.74 4.91
N ALA A 334 17.62 -4.40 4.83
CA ALA A 334 16.80 -3.61 5.73
C ALA A 334 15.30 -3.96 5.62
N HIS A 335 14.78 -4.12 4.40
CA HIS A 335 13.40 -4.52 4.18
C HIS A 335 13.11 -5.90 4.80
N ARG A 336 13.97 -6.90 4.54
CA ARG A 336 13.80 -8.25 5.08
C ARG A 336 13.80 -8.25 6.62
N ILE A 337 14.74 -7.53 7.24
CA ILE A 337 14.79 -7.41 8.70
C ILE A 337 13.51 -6.76 9.23
N ALA A 338 13.07 -5.64 8.68
CA ALA A 338 11.84 -4.97 9.12
C ALA A 338 10.59 -5.86 8.98
N ARG A 339 10.53 -6.67 7.91
CA ARG A 339 9.45 -7.63 7.69
C ARG A 339 9.48 -8.78 8.70
N ASP A 340 10.66 -9.36 8.91
CA ASP A 340 10.82 -10.61 9.66
C ASP A 340 10.96 -10.38 11.18
N LEU A 341 11.17 -9.12 11.63
CA LEU A 341 11.25 -8.79 13.05
C LEU A 341 9.93 -9.18 13.76
N PRO A 342 9.99 -9.99 14.85
CA PRO A 342 8.80 -10.52 15.53
C PRO A 342 8.14 -9.45 16.41
N VAL A 343 7.41 -8.54 15.81
CA VAL A 343 6.72 -7.44 16.50
C VAL A 343 5.23 -7.49 16.17
N PRO A 344 4.34 -7.42 17.20
CA PRO A 344 2.90 -7.56 17.00
C PRO A 344 2.24 -6.41 16.22
N PHE A 345 2.85 -5.22 16.25
CA PHE A 345 2.36 -4.03 15.56
C PHE A 345 3.47 -3.37 14.75
N LYS A 346 3.23 -3.12 13.47
CA LYS A 346 4.18 -2.45 12.58
C LYS A 346 3.51 -1.28 11.87
N LEU A 347 4.12 -0.11 11.94
CA LEU A 347 3.64 1.11 11.32
C LEU A 347 4.69 1.66 10.36
N VAL A 348 4.30 1.91 9.13
CA VAL A 348 5.06 2.70 8.17
C VAL A 348 4.58 4.15 8.21
N VAL A 349 5.50 5.08 8.33
CA VAL A 349 5.25 6.53 8.27
C VAL A 349 6.01 7.10 7.09
N THR A 350 5.33 7.75 6.17
CA THR A 350 5.99 8.34 4.98
C THR A 350 5.15 9.49 4.40
N GLY A 351 5.78 10.49 3.81
CA GLY A 351 5.10 11.52 3.02
C GLY A 351 4.95 11.12 1.54
N THR A 352 5.68 10.09 1.09
CA THR A 352 5.75 9.65 -0.30
C THR A 352 5.59 8.13 -0.40
N PRO A 353 4.36 7.61 -0.26
CA PRO A 353 4.13 6.16 -0.25
C PRO A 353 4.49 5.49 -1.58
N MET A 354 4.47 6.25 -2.67
CA MET A 354 4.81 5.78 -4.01
C MET A 354 5.41 6.94 -4.80
N GLU A 355 6.54 6.71 -5.47
CA GLU A 355 7.21 7.70 -6.32
C GLU A 355 7.27 7.25 -7.78
N ASN A 356 7.70 6.01 -8.02
CA ASN A 356 8.00 5.54 -9.36
C ASN A 356 7.20 4.31 -9.80
N ASP A 357 6.89 3.39 -8.87
CA ASP A 357 6.30 2.09 -9.17
C ASP A 357 5.34 1.65 -8.05
N LEU A 358 4.21 1.03 -8.44
CA LEU A 358 3.27 0.41 -7.52
C LEU A 358 3.90 -0.71 -6.68
N MET A 359 4.99 -1.32 -7.14
CA MET A 359 5.72 -2.32 -6.36
C MET A 359 6.37 -1.74 -5.09
N GLU A 360 6.60 -0.43 -5.02
CA GLU A 360 7.04 0.26 -3.80
C GLU A 360 5.96 0.17 -2.70
N LEU A 361 4.69 0.33 -3.10
CA LEU A 361 3.54 0.19 -2.20
C LEU A 361 3.40 -1.27 -1.71
N TRP A 362 3.53 -2.25 -2.62
CA TRP A 362 3.56 -3.66 -2.24
C TRP A 362 4.66 -3.95 -1.21
N ALA A 363 5.86 -3.41 -1.42
CA ALA A 363 6.97 -3.60 -0.50
C ALA A 363 6.64 -3.13 0.92
N MET A 364 6.00 -1.97 1.08
CA MET A 364 5.57 -1.47 2.39
C MET A 364 4.48 -2.35 3.02
N PHE A 365 3.47 -2.75 2.25
CA PHE A 365 2.42 -3.65 2.77
C PHE A 365 2.96 -5.02 3.15
N SER A 366 3.97 -5.55 2.47
CA SER A 366 4.61 -6.82 2.83
C SER A 366 5.28 -6.81 4.21
N ILE A 367 5.54 -5.60 4.77
CA ILE A 367 6.06 -5.43 6.14
C ILE A 367 4.92 -5.30 7.15
N VAL A 368 3.93 -4.42 6.87
CA VAL A 368 2.91 -4.04 7.86
C VAL A 368 1.65 -4.90 7.80
N ALA A 369 1.34 -5.48 6.65
CA ALA A 369 0.16 -6.30 6.42
C ALA A 369 0.48 -7.46 5.46
N PRO A 370 1.32 -8.43 5.84
CA PRO A 370 1.84 -9.46 4.94
C PRO A 370 0.74 -10.35 4.32
N GLY A 371 -0.43 -10.46 4.98
CA GLY A 371 -1.57 -11.19 4.46
C GLY A 371 -2.44 -10.42 3.47
N LEU A 372 -2.21 -9.12 3.25
CA LEU A 372 -2.99 -8.34 2.29
C LEU A 372 -2.65 -8.70 0.85
N PHE A 373 -1.37 -8.73 0.52
CA PHE A 373 -0.83 -9.10 -0.78
C PHE A 373 0.36 -10.06 -0.62
N PRO A 374 0.12 -11.35 -0.37
CA PRO A 374 1.18 -12.31 -0.01
C PRO A 374 2.26 -12.48 -1.07
N SER A 375 1.89 -12.36 -2.35
CA SER A 375 2.76 -12.61 -3.49
C SER A 375 3.06 -11.33 -4.29
N ALA A 376 4.35 -11.02 -4.47
CA ALA A 376 4.81 -9.93 -5.33
C ALA A 376 4.44 -10.13 -6.80
N ARG A 377 4.43 -11.39 -7.25
CA ARG A 377 4.09 -11.75 -8.63
C ARG A 377 2.62 -11.46 -8.89
N ASP A 378 1.75 -11.94 -8.01
CA ASP A 378 0.30 -11.80 -8.19
C ASP A 378 -0.11 -10.33 -8.07
N PHE A 379 0.46 -9.58 -7.13
CA PHE A 379 0.25 -8.13 -7.04
C PHE A 379 0.65 -7.41 -8.33
N ARG A 380 1.79 -7.79 -8.93
CA ARG A 380 2.23 -7.22 -10.21
C ARG A 380 1.26 -7.53 -11.33
N ASP A 381 0.82 -8.78 -11.43
CA ASP A 381 -0.03 -9.24 -12.53
C ASP A 381 -1.48 -8.75 -12.38
N MET A 382 -2.01 -8.65 -11.14
CA MET A 382 -3.38 -8.18 -10.86
C MET A 382 -3.52 -6.65 -10.82
N TYR A 383 -2.49 -5.93 -10.39
CA TYR A 383 -2.59 -4.49 -10.14
C TYR A 383 -1.53 -3.68 -10.89
N ALA A 384 -0.22 -3.94 -10.69
CA ALA A 384 0.81 -3.04 -11.17
C ALA A 384 0.85 -2.96 -12.71
N LYS A 385 0.81 -4.09 -13.42
CA LYS A 385 0.78 -4.11 -14.89
C LYS A 385 -0.51 -3.52 -15.47
N PRO A 386 -1.71 -4.00 -15.07
CA PRO A 386 -2.97 -3.47 -15.62
C PRO A 386 -3.15 -1.97 -15.39
N ILE A 387 -2.73 -1.45 -14.24
CA ILE A 387 -2.80 -0.02 -13.93
C ILE A 387 -1.81 0.77 -14.79
N SER A 388 -0.58 0.28 -14.96
CA SER A 388 0.44 1.00 -15.76
C SER A 388 0.19 0.94 -17.25
N SER A 389 -0.39 -0.15 -17.78
CA SER A 389 -0.76 -0.29 -19.20
C SER A 389 -2.11 0.33 -19.55
N GLY A 390 -2.98 0.56 -18.53
CA GLY A 390 -4.36 1.00 -18.75
C GLY A 390 -5.29 -0.08 -19.30
N GLU A 391 -4.88 -1.36 -19.28
CA GLU A 391 -5.67 -2.50 -19.79
C GLU A 391 -6.92 -2.80 -18.97
N ASP A 392 -6.86 -2.60 -17.63
CA ASP A 392 -8.00 -2.78 -16.74
C ASP A 392 -8.33 -1.48 -15.98
N PRO A 393 -9.35 -0.72 -16.41
CA PRO A 393 -9.77 0.51 -15.72
C PRO A 393 -10.24 0.27 -14.27
N GLN A 394 -10.63 -0.96 -13.92
CA GLN A 394 -11.11 -1.31 -12.58
C GLN A 394 -9.97 -1.70 -11.62
N ALA A 395 -8.77 -1.96 -12.12
CA ALA A 395 -7.63 -2.39 -11.29
C ALA A 395 -7.26 -1.33 -10.23
N LEU A 396 -7.25 -0.04 -10.58
CA LEU A 396 -6.93 1.02 -9.62
C LEU A 396 -8.04 1.25 -8.57
N PRO A 397 -9.33 1.36 -8.91
CA PRO A 397 -10.42 1.40 -7.93
C PRO A 397 -10.39 0.19 -6.99
N ARG A 398 -10.18 -1.02 -7.52
CA ARG A 398 -10.07 -2.26 -6.74
C ARG A 398 -8.89 -2.20 -5.76
N LEU A 399 -7.69 -1.82 -6.21
CA LEU A 399 -6.54 -1.65 -5.34
C LEU A 399 -6.81 -0.64 -4.22
N ARG A 400 -7.38 0.53 -4.54
CA ARG A 400 -7.73 1.55 -3.55
C ARG A 400 -8.67 1.01 -2.47
N ARG A 401 -9.68 0.22 -2.84
CA ARG A 401 -10.59 -0.41 -1.88
C ARG A 401 -9.86 -1.39 -0.96
N ARG A 402 -8.94 -2.19 -1.49
CA ARG A 402 -8.15 -3.16 -0.69
C ARG A 402 -7.24 -2.49 0.34
N ILE A 403 -6.62 -1.36 -0.02
CA ILE A 403 -5.65 -0.68 0.85
C ILE A 403 -6.29 0.34 1.80
N ARG A 404 -7.48 0.85 1.49
CA ARG A 404 -8.18 1.90 2.25
C ARG A 404 -8.21 1.67 3.76
N PRO A 405 -8.54 0.48 4.28
CA PRO A 405 -8.61 0.25 5.72
C PRO A 405 -7.25 0.34 6.44
N LEU A 406 -6.15 0.04 5.73
CA LEU A 406 -4.79 -0.08 6.27
C LEU A 406 -3.85 1.04 5.83
N MET A 407 -4.37 2.05 5.13
CA MET A 407 -3.58 3.19 4.67
C MET A 407 -4.35 4.49 4.83
N LEU A 408 -3.82 5.39 5.63
CA LEU A 408 -4.37 6.72 5.80
C LEU A 408 -3.49 7.74 5.08
N ARG A 409 -4.08 8.45 4.10
CA ARG A 409 -3.39 9.50 3.33
C ARG A 409 -4.26 10.73 3.19
N ARG A 410 -3.80 11.84 3.71
CA ARG A 410 -4.45 13.15 3.59
C ARG A 410 -3.48 14.15 3.01
N SER A 411 -3.96 15.01 2.12
CA SER A 411 -3.18 16.11 1.59
C SER A 411 -3.38 17.38 2.43
N LYS A 412 -2.44 18.31 2.34
CA LYS A 412 -2.54 19.60 3.06
C LYS A 412 -3.76 20.39 2.63
N GLU A 413 -4.10 20.35 1.34
CA GLU A 413 -5.23 21.07 0.77
C GLU A 413 -6.57 20.61 1.36
N LEU A 414 -6.67 19.32 1.73
CA LEU A 414 -7.90 18.76 2.27
C LEU A 414 -8.13 19.05 3.76
N VAL A 415 -7.05 19.15 4.54
CA VAL A 415 -7.16 19.15 6.03
C VAL A 415 -6.66 20.40 6.72
N ALA A 416 -5.98 21.30 6.02
CA ALA A 416 -5.37 22.49 6.56
C ALA A 416 -5.90 23.75 5.85
N ALA A 417 -7.22 23.95 5.89
CA ALA A 417 -7.90 25.09 5.28
C ALA A 417 -7.44 26.46 5.83
N ASP A 418 -6.81 26.46 6.99
CA ASP A 418 -6.22 27.63 7.64
C ASP A 418 -4.79 27.97 7.16
N LEU A 419 -4.20 27.15 6.29
CA LEU A 419 -2.93 27.51 5.65
C LEU A 419 -3.17 28.47 4.49
N PRO A 420 -2.30 29.50 4.32
CA PRO A 420 -2.37 30.37 3.16
C PRO A 420 -2.14 29.57 1.89
N GLU A 421 -2.75 30.01 0.80
CA GLU A 421 -2.54 29.39 -0.51
C GLU A 421 -1.05 29.39 -0.89
N LYS A 422 -0.60 28.28 -1.49
CA LYS A 422 0.75 28.18 -2.03
C LYS A 422 0.89 29.14 -3.19
N GLN A 423 1.82 30.10 -3.09
CA GLN A 423 2.18 30.98 -4.19
C GLN A 423 3.44 30.45 -4.86
N GLU A 424 3.39 30.28 -6.17
CA GLU A 424 4.55 29.87 -6.98
C GLU A 424 4.98 31.03 -7.88
N HIS A 425 6.20 31.50 -7.68
CA HIS A 425 6.82 32.52 -8.52
C HIS A 425 7.95 31.91 -9.31
N ARG A 426 7.84 31.98 -10.63
CA ARG A 426 8.93 31.59 -11.53
C ARG A 426 9.76 32.82 -11.88
N VAL A 427 11.05 32.76 -11.57
CA VAL A 427 12.00 33.81 -11.92
C VAL A 427 12.96 33.28 -12.97
N ASP A 428 12.94 33.88 -14.15
CA ASP A 428 13.84 33.54 -15.25
C ASP A 428 15.06 34.49 -15.22
N ILE A 429 16.23 33.94 -14.88
CA ILE A 429 17.48 34.68 -14.71
C ILE A 429 18.37 34.43 -15.93
N ALA A 430 18.67 35.49 -16.68
CA ALA A 430 19.57 35.43 -17.83
C ALA A 430 21.04 35.26 -17.34
N LEU A 431 21.82 34.44 -18.04
CA LEU A 431 23.24 34.34 -17.80
C LEU A 431 23.95 35.65 -18.15
N THR A 432 25.01 36.01 -17.39
CA THR A 432 25.88 37.13 -17.77
C THR A 432 26.51 36.90 -19.16
N PRO A 433 26.91 37.92 -19.90
CA PRO A 433 27.45 37.76 -21.26
C PRO A 433 28.64 36.77 -21.33
N GLU A 434 29.55 36.85 -20.37
CA GLU A 434 30.70 35.96 -20.30
C GLU A 434 30.30 34.52 -19.98
N HIS A 435 29.46 34.30 -18.97
CA HIS A 435 28.93 33.01 -18.59
C HIS A 435 28.13 32.37 -19.76
N ARG A 436 27.30 33.16 -20.44
CA ARG A 436 26.54 32.73 -21.62
C ARG A 436 27.47 32.20 -22.71
N ARG A 437 28.55 32.93 -23.05
CA ARG A 437 29.52 32.49 -24.06
C ARG A 437 30.14 31.13 -23.72
N ILE A 438 30.52 30.93 -22.46
CA ILE A 438 31.06 29.66 -21.98
C ILE A 438 30.01 28.55 -22.11
N TYR A 439 28.77 28.83 -21.67
CA TYR A 439 27.66 27.91 -21.76
C TYR A 439 27.34 27.49 -23.20
N GLU A 440 27.19 28.45 -24.11
CA GLU A 440 26.85 28.21 -25.52
C GLU A 440 27.96 27.41 -26.22
N THR A 441 29.22 27.74 -25.97
CA THR A 441 30.36 26.99 -26.50
C THR A 441 30.30 25.52 -26.05
N ARG A 442 30.03 25.28 -24.77
CA ARG A 442 29.94 23.94 -24.26
C ARG A 442 28.70 23.20 -24.73
N LEU A 443 27.56 23.89 -24.81
CA LEU A 443 26.31 23.36 -25.35
C LEU A 443 26.47 22.84 -26.77
N GLN A 444 27.13 23.59 -27.66
CA GLN A 444 27.37 23.16 -29.04
C GLN A 444 28.24 21.88 -29.09
N ARG A 445 29.28 21.79 -28.27
CA ARG A 445 30.14 20.60 -28.20
C ARG A 445 29.35 19.37 -27.70
N GLU A 446 28.60 19.50 -26.62
CA GLU A 446 27.80 18.39 -26.05
C GLU A 446 26.65 18.02 -27.01
N ARG A 447 26.03 18.97 -27.69
CA ARG A 447 25.00 18.70 -28.70
C ARG A 447 25.53 17.82 -29.83
N GLN A 448 26.71 18.15 -30.40
CA GLN A 448 27.35 17.34 -31.43
C GLN A 448 27.67 15.93 -30.91
N LYS A 449 28.18 15.81 -29.69
CA LYS A 449 28.47 14.54 -29.05
C LYS A 449 27.20 13.70 -28.86
N ILE A 450 26.12 14.28 -28.34
CA ILE A 450 24.84 13.59 -28.09
C ILE A 450 24.19 13.18 -29.41
N LEU A 451 24.21 14.02 -30.46
CA LEU A 451 23.64 13.67 -31.77
C LEU A 451 24.29 12.41 -32.35
N GLY A 452 25.61 12.22 -32.15
CA GLY A 452 26.32 11.02 -32.57
C GLY A 452 25.98 9.76 -31.72
N LEU A 453 25.38 9.94 -30.52
CA LEU A 453 25.06 8.85 -29.58
C LEU A 453 23.59 8.41 -29.62
N LEU A 454 22.71 9.18 -30.27
CA LEU A 454 21.26 8.90 -30.34
C LEU A 454 20.89 7.63 -31.10
N GLN A 455 21.79 7.11 -31.96
CA GLN A 455 21.56 5.89 -32.73
C GLN A 455 21.47 4.62 -31.85
N ASP A 456 22.07 4.65 -30.63
CA ASP A 456 21.98 3.57 -29.64
C ASP A 456 21.80 4.17 -28.23
N MET A 457 20.56 4.62 -27.95
CA MET A 457 20.22 5.33 -26.73
C MET A 457 20.47 4.48 -25.47
N ASP A 458 20.16 3.19 -25.51
CA ASP A 458 20.26 2.34 -24.31
C ASP A 458 21.71 2.14 -23.89
N ARG A 459 22.61 1.95 -24.84
CA ARG A 459 24.03 1.79 -24.59
C ARG A 459 24.69 3.11 -24.14
N ASN A 460 24.18 4.24 -24.60
CA ASN A 460 24.78 5.56 -24.40
C ASN A 460 24.08 6.39 -23.31
N ARG A 461 23.05 5.86 -22.63
CA ARG A 461 22.25 6.59 -21.60
C ARG A 461 23.13 7.28 -20.55
N PHE A 462 24.15 6.62 -20.06
CA PHE A 462 25.05 7.17 -19.04
C PHE A 462 25.84 8.39 -19.55
N THR A 463 26.36 8.32 -20.78
CA THR A 463 27.10 9.42 -21.40
C THR A 463 26.21 10.63 -21.70
N ILE A 464 24.98 10.39 -22.17
CA ILE A 464 23.98 11.44 -22.40
C ILE A 464 23.63 12.10 -21.06
N PHE A 465 23.38 11.31 -20.01
CA PHE A 465 23.08 11.81 -18.67
C PHE A 465 24.21 12.66 -18.09
N GLN A 466 25.47 12.23 -18.25
CA GLN A 466 26.63 13.01 -17.83
C GLN A 466 26.71 14.36 -18.54
N SER A 467 26.49 14.39 -19.85
CA SER A 467 26.50 15.63 -20.65
C SER A 467 25.40 16.59 -20.19
N LEU A 468 24.17 16.09 -19.97
CA LEU A 468 23.07 16.91 -19.46
C LEU A 468 23.33 17.41 -18.03
N THR A 469 23.88 16.57 -17.16
CA THR A 469 24.21 16.96 -15.78
C THR A 469 25.30 18.05 -15.76
N MET A 470 26.30 17.93 -16.62
CA MET A 470 27.36 18.93 -16.75
C MET A 470 26.79 20.28 -17.26
N LEU A 471 25.91 20.28 -18.27
CA LEU A 471 25.23 21.50 -18.75
C LEU A 471 24.35 22.13 -17.67
N ARG A 472 23.65 21.32 -16.84
CA ARG A 472 22.87 21.82 -15.69
C ARG A 472 23.77 22.48 -14.64
N ARG A 473 24.91 21.90 -14.31
CA ARG A 473 25.91 22.51 -13.42
C ARG A 473 26.44 23.81 -13.99
N LEU A 474 26.80 23.80 -15.28
CA LEU A 474 27.28 24.98 -15.98
C LEU A 474 26.24 26.12 -16.02
N ALA A 475 24.96 25.81 -16.10
CA ALA A 475 23.87 26.81 -16.05
C ALA A 475 23.67 27.43 -14.63
N LEU A 476 24.25 26.85 -13.59
CA LEU A 476 24.26 27.42 -12.24
C LEU A 476 25.48 28.34 -12.06
N SER A 477 26.67 27.82 -12.24
CA SER A 477 27.94 28.54 -12.13
C SER A 477 28.99 27.88 -13.00
N ALA A 478 29.78 28.69 -13.73
CA ALA A 478 30.82 28.18 -14.61
C ALA A 478 31.94 27.46 -13.84
N SER A 479 32.25 27.90 -12.64
CA SER A 479 33.25 27.30 -11.76
C SER A 479 32.90 25.90 -11.24
N LEU A 480 31.61 25.50 -11.30
CA LEU A 480 31.19 24.13 -10.94
C LEU A 480 31.65 23.06 -11.94
N VAL A 481 32.07 23.49 -13.13
CA VAL A 481 32.51 22.59 -14.21
C VAL A 481 34.00 22.71 -14.46
N ASP A 482 34.58 23.91 -14.34
CA ASP A 482 35.99 24.16 -14.55
C ASP A 482 36.48 25.26 -13.59
N GLU A 483 37.50 24.96 -12.80
CA GLU A 483 38.10 25.89 -11.83
C GLU A 483 38.73 27.12 -12.51
N ALA A 484 39.10 27.02 -13.78
CA ALA A 484 39.58 28.17 -14.55
C ALA A 484 38.53 29.30 -14.67
N HIS A 485 37.26 29.03 -14.38
CA HIS A 485 36.15 29.97 -14.46
C HIS A 485 35.68 30.49 -13.07
N VAL A 486 36.49 30.39 -12.03
CA VAL A 486 36.17 30.87 -10.67
C VAL A 486 35.83 32.37 -10.65
N GLY A 487 36.44 33.18 -11.53
CA GLY A 487 36.18 34.62 -11.65
C GLY A 487 34.91 34.98 -12.44
N VAL A 488 34.22 34.00 -13.06
CA VAL A 488 33.04 34.25 -13.86
C VAL A 488 31.81 34.38 -12.97
N GLU A 489 31.14 35.51 -13.04
CA GLU A 489 29.96 35.81 -12.26
C GLU A 489 28.80 34.86 -12.55
N SER A 490 28.22 34.27 -11.50
CA SER A 490 27.00 33.49 -11.56
C SER A 490 25.77 34.37 -11.32
N ALA A 491 25.03 34.70 -12.38
CA ALA A 491 23.84 35.54 -12.29
C ALA A 491 22.79 34.99 -11.28
N LYS A 492 22.69 33.68 -11.10
CA LYS A 492 21.78 33.06 -10.11
C LYS A 492 22.26 33.27 -8.68
N LEU A 493 23.58 33.22 -8.47
CA LEU A 493 24.14 33.45 -7.16
C LEU A 493 24.01 34.93 -6.77
N THR A 494 24.33 35.84 -7.70
CA THR A 494 24.14 37.30 -7.52
C THR A 494 22.69 37.62 -7.18
N TRP A 495 21.74 37.15 -7.97
CA TRP A 495 20.30 37.36 -7.69
C TRP A 495 19.91 36.84 -6.30
N LEU A 496 20.35 35.65 -5.92
CA LEU A 496 20.01 35.05 -4.62
C LEU A 496 20.57 35.87 -3.45
N THR A 497 21.81 36.33 -3.56
CA THR A 497 22.46 37.12 -2.52
C THR A 497 21.88 38.54 -2.39
N GLU A 498 21.23 39.06 -3.43
CA GLU A 498 20.47 40.31 -3.39
C GLU A 498 19.10 40.11 -2.75
N GLN A 499 18.35 39.06 -3.14
CA GLN A 499 16.97 38.87 -2.71
C GLN A 499 16.84 38.32 -1.27
N LEU A 500 17.70 37.37 -0.85
CA LEU A 500 17.56 36.75 0.46
C LEU A 500 17.65 37.73 1.64
N PRO A 501 18.56 38.73 1.66
CA PRO A 501 18.59 39.69 2.74
C PRO A 501 17.31 40.51 2.87
N GLU A 502 16.66 40.88 1.76
CA GLU A 502 15.38 41.60 1.77
C GLU A 502 14.26 40.74 2.36
N ILE A 503 14.13 39.48 1.93
CA ILE A 503 13.16 38.51 2.43
C ILE A 503 13.32 38.31 3.96
N ILE A 504 14.57 38.22 4.44
CA ILE A 504 14.87 38.04 5.86
C ILE A 504 14.59 39.34 6.64
N ALA A 505 14.88 40.49 6.08
CA ALA A 505 14.59 41.79 6.72
C ALA A 505 13.08 42.00 6.92
N ASP A 506 12.25 41.47 6.02
CA ASP A 506 10.78 41.47 6.14
C ASP A 506 10.25 40.44 7.17
N GLY A 507 11.14 39.76 7.91
CA GLY A 507 10.79 38.80 8.96
C GLY A 507 10.46 37.39 8.44
N HIS A 508 10.67 37.12 7.17
CA HIS A 508 10.47 35.81 6.58
C HIS A 508 11.67 34.87 6.81
N ARG A 509 11.43 33.57 6.67
CA ARG A 509 12.48 32.53 6.67
C ARG A 509 12.53 31.90 5.29
N ALA A 510 13.73 31.65 4.79
CA ALA A 510 13.96 31.03 3.50
C ALA A 510 14.64 29.68 3.61
N LEU A 511 14.27 28.76 2.73
CA LEU A 511 14.97 27.49 2.49
C LEU A 511 15.43 27.46 1.05
N VAL A 512 16.71 27.23 0.83
CA VAL A 512 17.30 27.15 -0.52
C VAL A 512 17.61 25.70 -0.84
N PHE A 513 17.06 25.22 -1.98
CA PHE A 513 17.25 23.86 -2.45
C PHE A 513 18.06 23.84 -3.75
N SER A 514 19.00 22.93 -3.84
CA SER A 514 19.72 22.62 -5.08
C SER A 514 20.01 21.12 -5.17
N GLN A 515 20.02 20.59 -6.39
CA GLN A 515 20.45 19.22 -6.66
C GLN A 515 21.98 19.04 -6.52
N PHE A 516 22.73 20.14 -6.50
CA PHE A 516 24.18 20.15 -6.49
C PHE A 516 24.70 20.72 -5.17
N THR A 517 25.23 19.84 -4.32
CA THR A 517 25.81 20.22 -3.02
C THR A 517 26.94 21.23 -3.14
N THR A 518 27.76 21.12 -4.20
CA THR A 518 28.82 22.10 -4.50
C THR A 518 28.28 23.50 -4.75
N PHE A 519 27.10 23.63 -5.37
CA PHE A 519 26.45 24.94 -5.54
C PHE A 519 25.89 25.47 -4.23
N LEU A 520 25.34 24.60 -3.36
CA LEU A 520 24.88 24.99 -2.03
C LEU A 520 26.04 25.53 -1.17
N HIS A 521 27.26 24.97 -1.29
CA HIS A 521 28.44 25.50 -0.62
C HIS A 521 28.78 26.91 -1.13
N GLN A 522 28.76 27.13 -2.46
CA GLN A 522 28.98 28.48 -3.01
C GLN A 522 27.95 29.49 -2.52
N ILE A 523 26.68 29.06 -2.40
CA ILE A 523 25.61 29.91 -1.85
C ILE A 523 25.90 30.24 -0.39
N ALA A 524 26.27 29.25 0.43
CA ALA A 524 26.57 29.46 1.85
C ALA A 524 27.76 30.45 2.04
N GLU A 525 28.85 30.24 1.33
CA GLU A 525 30.01 31.12 1.34
C GLU A 525 29.68 32.57 0.92
N ALA A 526 28.87 32.71 -0.15
CA ALA A 526 28.45 34.02 -0.63
C ALA A 526 27.54 34.75 0.38
N LEU A 527 26.61 34.04 1.04
CA LEU A 527 25.73 34.61 2.06
C LEU A 527 26.49 34.98 3.33
N GLU A 528 27.48 34.17 3.77
CA GLU A 528 28.35 34.49 4.88
C GLU A 528 29.15 35.78 4.62
N ALA A 529 29.65 35.95 3.39
CA ALA A 529 30.35 37.15 2.98
C ALA A 529 29.45 38.40 3.04
N VAL A 530 28.20 38.29 2.56
CA VAL A 530 27.20 39.39 2.61
C VAL A 530 26.82 39.71 4.06
N ALA A 531 26.58 38.69 4.90
CA ALA A 531 26.27 38.88 6.31
C ALA A 531 27.43 39.55 7.06
N GLY A 532 28.66 39.18 6.78
CA GLY A 532 29.88 39.83 7.29
C GLY A 532 30.01 41.29 6.88
N GLN A 533 29.65 41.64 5.65
CA GLN A 533 29.63 43.01 5.15
C GLN A 533 28.56 43.85 5.85
N ILE A 534 27.33 43.33 6.01
CA ILE A 534 26.24 44.01 6.71
C ILE A 534 26.60 44.23 8.17
N ALA A 535 27.17 43.25 8.86
CA ALA A 535 27.63 43.38 10.26
C ALA A 535 28.78 44.37 10.42
N THR A 536 29.60 44.59 9.40
CA THR A 536 30.70 45.56 9.38
C THR A 536 30.20 46.97 9.08
N ALA A 537 29.19 47.10 8.19
CA ALA A 537 28.57 48.39 7.86
C ALA A 537 27.64 48.92 8.98
N ALA A 538 27.15 48.04 9.88
CA ALA A 538 26.32 48.37 11.04
C ALA A 538 27.14 48.77 12.30
N LYS A 539 28.48 48.66 12.26
CA LYS A 539 29.41 49.18 13.27
C LYS A 539 29.94 50.54 12.86
#